data_09ba3605223458e3f83da171ad04758a
#
_entry.id   09ba3605223458e3f83da171ad04758a
#
_cell.length_a   1.000
_cell.length_b   1.000
_cell.length_c   1.000
_cell.angle_alpha   90.00
_cell.angle_beta   90.00
_cell.angle_gamma   90.00
#
_symmetry.space_group_name_H-M   'P 1'
#
loop_
_entity.id
_entity.type
_entity.pdbx_description
1 polymer ?
#
loop_
_entity_poly.entity_id
_entity_poly.type
_entity_poly.pdbx_seq_one_letter_code
_entity_poly.pdbx_strand_id
1 'polypeptide(L)'
;MHLTVTTLLAVLPALALGQSGSGKTTRYWDCCKPSCGWPGKGGNPIRTCDKNDNVLNDGGNTKSGCDNGGGAYMCSNQSPWAVNDQLAYGWAAVNIQGSTESQWCCACYELTFTSGPVAGKKMIVQASNTGGDLGNNHFDIAVR
;
A
#
# COMPACT_ATOMS: atom_id res chain seq x y z
N MET A 1 52.19 -24.55 -20.87
CA MET A 1 50.81 -24.45 -21.39
C MET A 1 49.90 -24.18 -20.21
N HIS A 2 49.48 -22.93 -20.01
CA HIS A 2 48.51 -22.59 -18.96
C HIS A 2 47.11 -22.53 -19.57
N LEU A 3 46.23 -23.41 -19.12
CA LEU A 3 44.83 -23.43 -19.51
C LEU A 3 44.06 -22.47 -18.63
N THR A 4 43.63 -21.34 -19.18
CA THR A 4 42.75 -20.39 -18.48
C THR A 4 41.31 -20.86 -18.63
N VAL A 5 40.67 -21.32 -17.55
CA VAL A 5 39.24 -21.67 -17.51
C VAL A 5 38.47 -20.39 -17.28
N THR A 6 37.78 -19.89 -18.30
CA THR A 6 36.87 -18.75 -18.16
C THR A 6 35.50 -19.25 -17.70
N THR A 7 35.16 -19.00 -16.46
CA THR A 7 33.83 -19.35 -15.91
C THR A 7 32.82 -18.32 -16.39
N LEU A 8 31.90 -18.73 -17.25
CA LEU A 8 30.78 -17.91 -17.72
C LEU A 8 29.70 -17.92 -16.63
N LEU A 9 29.51 -16.80 -15.92
CA LEU A 9 28.41 -16.63 -14.96
C LEU A 9 27.13 -16.36 -15.76
N ALA A 10 26.22 -17.33 -15.83
CA ALA A 10 24.90 -17.13 -16.42
C ALA A 10 24.02 -16.37 -15.41
N VAL A 11 23.71 -15.10 -15.67
CA VAL A 11 22.73 -14.32 -14.94
C VAL A 11 21.34 -14.74 -15.44
N LEU A 12 20.65 -15.57 -14.69
CA LEU A 12 19.25 -15.90 -14.95
C LEU A 12 18.38 -14.70 -14.55
N PRO A 13 17.52 -14.19 -15.44
CA PRO A 13 16.54 -13.16 -15.06
C PRO A 13 15.56 -13.76 -14.05
N ALA A 14 15.47 -13.17 -12.86
CA ALA A 14 14.41 -13.48 -11.89
C ALA A 14 13.08 -13.01 -12.47
N LEU A 15 12.22 -13.96 -12.89
CA LEU A 15 10.84 -13.67 -13.25
C LEU A 15 10.10 -13.30 -11.96
N ALA A 16 9.80 -12.03 -11.78
CA ALA A 16 8.88 -11.59 -10.74
C ALA A 16 7.46 -12.07 -11.12
N LEU A 17 7.01 -13.14 -10.48
CA LEU A 17 5.63 -13.60 -10.59
C LEU A 17 4.74 -12.61 -9.81
N GLY A 18 4.15 -11.65 -10.53
CA GLY A 18 3.17 -10.73 -9.97
C GLY A 18 1.92 -11.52 -9.50
N GLN A 19 1.44 -11.20 -8.31
CA GLN A 19 0.17 -11.72 -7.81
C GLN A 19 -0.97 -11.08 -8.58
N SER A 20 -1.89 -11.85 -9.14
CA SER A 20 -3.08 -11.36 -9.85
C SER A 20 -4.32 -12.11 -9.39
N GLY A 21 -5.48 -11.47 -9.49
CA GLY A 21 -6.74 -12.07 -9.08
C GLY A 21 -7.91 -11.09 -9.18
N SER A 22 -9.07 -11.54 -8.75
CA SER A 22 -10.26 -10.72 -8.63
C SER A 22 -10.49 -10.33 -7.18
N GLY A 23 -11.05 -9.14 -6.97
CA GLY A 23 -11.37 -8.61 -5.66
C GLY A 23 -12.52 -7.60 -5.72
N LYS A 24 -12.78 -6.94 -4.61
CA LYS A 24 -13.74 -5.84 -4.55
C LYS A 24 -13.08 -4.56 -4.04
N THR A 25 -13.66 -3.44 -4.40
CA THR A 25 -13.27 -2.14 -3.89
C THR A 25 -14.41 -1.50 -3.09
N THR A 26 -14.05 -0.85 -2.00
CA THR A 26 -14.89 0.08 -1.24
C THR A 26 -14.12 1.36 -1.03
N ARG A 27 -14.61 2.26 -0.22
CA ARG A 27 -13.92 3.49 0.18
C ARG A 27 -14.10 3.73 1.66
N TYR A 28 -13.07 4.27 2.31
CA TYR A 28 -13.16 4.70 3.69
C TYR A 28 -12.61 6.11 3.87
N TRP A 29 -13.09 6.75 4.90
CA TRP A 29 -12.58 8.04 5.36
C TRP A 29 -12.23 7.90 6.85
N ASP A 30 -10.94 7.99 7.14
CA ASP A 30 -10.39 7.84 8.48
C ASP A 30 -9.13 8.70 8.55
N CYS A 31 -8.89 9.30 9.73
CA CYS A 31 -7.68 10.08 9.99
C CYS A 31 -6.72 9.37 10.95
N CYS A 32 -7.08 8.20 11.47
CA CYS A 32 -6.22 7.46 12.38
C CYS A 32 -4.90 7.08 11.71
N LYS A 33 -3.89 6.80 12.52
CA LYS A 33 -2.62 6.29 12.02
C LYS A 33 -2.85 4.97 11.28
N PRO A 34 -2.49 4.88 9.98
CA PRO A 34 -2.64 3.65 9.21
C PRO A 34 -1.79 2.52 9.79
N SER A 35 -2.23 1.28 9.65
CA SER A 35 -1.53 0.12 10.22
C SER A 35 -0.10 -0.04 9.69
N CYS A 36 0.12 0.23 8.40
CA CYS A 36 1.46 0.20 7.80
C CYS A 36 2.38 1.36 8.24
N GLY A 37 1.85 2.30 9.00
CA GLY A 37 2.64 3.35 9.66
C GLY A 37 3.32 2.91 10.96
N TRP A 38 3.08 1.67 11.43
CA TRP A 38 3.73 1.13 12.62
C TRP A 38 5.02 0.39 12.26
N PRO A 39 6.05 0.41 13.15
CA PRO A 39 7.25 -0.39 12.96
C PRO A 39 6.94 -1.89 12.87
N GLY A 40 7.66 -2.61 12.02
CA GLY A 40 7.54 -4.07 11.91
C GLY A 40 6.33 -4.58 11.11
N LYS A 41 5.56 -3.70 10.47
CA LYS A 41 4.40 -4.07 9.63
C LYS A 41 4.76 -4.33 8.16
N GLY A 42 5.96 -4.03 7.77
CA GLY A 42 6.49 -4.20 6.42
C GLY A 42 7.96 -3.81 6.45
N GLY A 43 8.47 -3.25 5.37
CA GLY A 43 9.80 -2.65 5.32
C GLY A 43 9.88 -1.39 6.20
N ASN A 44 10.02 -0.22 5.58
CA ASN A 44 9.91 1.05 6.30
C ASN A 44 8.44 1.41 6.51
N PRO A 45 8.07 1.94 7.70
CA PRO A 45 6.73 2.46 7.93
C PRO A 45 6.37 3.55 6.90
N ILE A 46 5.12 3.58 6.45
CA ILE A 46 4.63 4.70 5.66
C ILE A 46 4.64 5.97 6.52
N ARG A 47 4.69 7.12 5.84
CA ARG A 47 4.68 8.42 6.52
C ARG A 47 3.37 8.62 7.28
N THR A 48 3.51 9.12 8.50
CA THR A 48 2.42 9.62 9.33
C THR A 48 2.66 11.08 9.66
N CYS A 49 1.59 11.79 9.98
CA CYS A 49 1.63 13.23 10.25
C CYS A 49 1.05 13.55 11.63
N ASP A 50 1.43 14.70 12.18
CA ASP A 50 0.77 15.27 13.35
C ASP A 50 -0.60 15.89 12.98
N LYS A 51 -1.32 16.43 13.96
CA LYS A 51 -2.62 17.09 13.75
C LYS A 51 -2.57 18.34 12.86
N ASN A 52 -1.39 18.90 12.61
CA ASN A 52 -1.16 20.06 11.75
C ASN A 52 -0.62 19.65 10.36
N ASP A 53 -0.66 18.34 10.07
CA ASP A 53 -0.16 17.73 8.82
C ASP A 53 1.37 17.80 8.64
N ASN A 54 2.13 18.00 9.71
CA ASN A 54 3.57 17.91 9.66
C ASN A 54 4.01 16.45 9.72
N VAL A 55 4.90 16.04 8.80
CA VAL A 55 5.43 14.68 8.76
C VAL A 55 6.19 14.35 10.04
N LEU A 56 5.85 13.23 10.67
CA LEU A 56 6.57 12.66 11.80
C LEU A 56 7.75 11.82 11.27
N ASN A 57 8.98 12.21 11.67
CA ASN A 57 10.22 11.52 11.27
C ASN A 57 10.74 10.64 12.43
N ASP A 58 9.88 9.84 13.00
CA ASP A 58 10.11 9.06 14.22
C ASP A 58 10.19 7.54 13.97
N GLY A 59 10.26 7.13 12.70
CA GLY A 59 10.25 5.72 12.32
C GLY A 59 8.94 5.01 12.64
N GLY A 60 7.83 5.75 12.73
CA GLY A 60 6.51 5.22 13.03
C GLY A 60 6.26 4.91 14.52
N ASN A 61 7.04 5.46 15.43
CA ASN A 61 6.90 5.16 16.87
C ASN A 61 5.81 5.96 17.58
N THR A 62 5.41 7.13 17.06
CA THR A 62 4.33 7.91 17.65
C THR A 62 3.01 7.14 17.61
N LYS A 63 2.33 7.09 18.73
CA LYS A 63 1.03 6.42 18.91
C LYS A 63 -0.05 7.07 18.04
N SER A 64 -1.03 6.27 17.60
CA SER A 64 -2.18 6.77 16.82
C SER A 64 -2.92 7.88 17.55
N GLY A 65 -3.26 8.94 16.84
CA GLY A 65 -4.08 10.04 17.37
C GLY A 65 -5.51 9.65 17.73
N CYS A 66 -5.96 8.46 17.29
CA CYS A 66 -7.24 7.87 17.71
C CYS A 66 -7.15 7.13 19.04
N ASP A 67 -5.93 6.89 19.55
CA ASP A 67 -5.71 6.32 20.87
C ASP A 67 -5.45 7.43 21.90
N ASN A 68 -5.81 7.17 23.15
CA ASN A 68 -5.57 8.13 24.22
C ASN A 68 -4.09 8.51 24.32
N GLY A 69 -3.81 9.81 24.22
CA GLY A 69 -2.46 10.38 24.28
C GLY A 69 -1.63 10.19 22.99
N GLY A 70 -2.22 9.74 21.89
CA GLY A 70 -1.54 9.63 20.60
C GLY A 70 -1.54 10.93 19.81
N GLY A 71 -0.67 11.00 18.79
CA GLY A 71 -0.50 12.20 17.96
C GLY A 71 -0.13 11.90 16.50
N ALA A 72 -0.14 10.63 16.07
CA ALA A 72 0.12 10.25 14.71
C ALA A 72 -1.17 9.99 13.94
N TYR A 73 -1.28 10.57 12.76
CA TYR A 73 -2.44 10.50 11.88
C TYR A 73 -2.02 10.13 10.46
N MET A 74 -2.98 9.76 9.63
CA MET A 74 -2.79 9.69 8.18
C MET A 74 -2.51 11.10 7.65
N CYS A 75 -1.49 11.26 6.80
CA CYS A 75 -1.19 12.55 6.18
C CYS A 75 -2.27 12.95 5.17
N SER A 76 -2.54 14.26 5.04
CA SER A 76 -3.63 14.76 4.19
C SER A 76 -3.44 14.47 2.70
N ASN A 77 -2.20 14.26 2.27
CA ASN A 77 -1.89 13.93 0.88
C ASN A 77 -2.11 12.45 0.53
N GLN A 78 -2.54 11.62 1.48
CA GLN A 78 -2.90 10.22 1.21
C GLN A 78 -4.34 10.12 0.66
N SER A 79 -4.63 10.90 -0.35
CA SER A 79 -5.91 10.93 -1.08
C SER A 79 -5.71 10.52 -2.53
N PRO A 80 -6.72 9.96 -3.20
CA PRO A 80 -6.62 9.61 -4.61
C PRO A 80 -6.44 10.85 -5.49
N TRP A 81 -5.68 10.69 -6.57
CA TRP A 81 -5.59 11.73 -7.61
C TRP A 81 -5.58 11.13 -9.01
N ALA A 82 -6.22 11.83 -9.95
CA ALA A 82 -6.21 11.44 -11.35
C ALA A 82 -4.87 11.81 -12.00
N VAL A 83 -4.31 10.86 -12.75
CA VAL A 83 -3.16 11.10 -13.64
C VAL A 83 -3.68 11.55 -15.02
N ASN A 84 -4.74 10.87 -15.50
CA ASN A 84 -5.46 11.17 -16.72
C ASN A 84 -6.85 10.52 -16.66
N ASP A 85 -7.61 10.58 -17.75
CA ASP A 85 -8.97 10.03 -17.81
C ASP A 85 -9.05 8.50 -17.63
N GLN A 86 -7.94 7.77 -17.74
CA GLN A 86 -7.89 6.32 -17.64
C GLN A 86 -7.16 5.80 -16.43
N LEU A 87 -6.35 6.64 -15.76
CA LEU A 87 -5.47 6.23 -14.67
C LEU A 87 -5.54 7.18 -13.49
N ALA A 88 -5.66 6.62 -12.30
CA ALA A 88 -5.52 7.31 -11.02
C ALA A 88 -4.47 6.61 -10.14
N TYR A 89 -3.96 7.33 -9.16
CA TYR A 89 -3.17 6.79 -8.05
C TYR A 89 -3.90 7.01 -6.72
N GLY A 90 -3.52 6.23 -5.70
CA GLY A 90 -4.06 6.42 -4.35
C GLY A 90 -3.51 5.44 -3.33
N TRP A 91 -4.17 5.36 -2.21
CA TRP A 91 -3.87 4.45 -1.11
C TRP A 91 -5.10 3.62 -0.76
N ALA A 92 -4.84 2.44 -0.18
CA ALA A 92 -5.93 1.56 0.23
C ALA A 92 -5.59 0.82 1.52
N ALA A 93 -6.59 0.57 2.34
CA ALA A 93 -6.58 -0.52 3.28
C ALA A 93 -6.85 -1.82 2.51
N VAL A 94 -6.06 -2.86 2.78
CA VAL A 94 -6.17 -4.11 2.02
C VAL A 94 -6.23 -5.33 2.93
N ASN A 95 -6.88 -6.37 2.40
CA ASN A 95 -6.74 -7.73 2.88
C ASN A 95 -6.60 -8.64 1.65
N ILE A 96 -5.42 -9.22 1.48
CA ILE A 96 -5.07 -10.05 0.33
C ILE A 96 -5.06 -11.51 0.75
N GLN A 97 -5.88 -12.32 0.12
CA GLN A 97 -6.01 -13.74 0.41
C GLN A 97 -4.66 -14.46 0.24
N GLY A 98 -4.28 -15.24 1.24
CA GLY A 98 -3.02 -16.00 1.22
C GLY A 98 -1.77 -15.16 1.48
N SER A 99 -1.93 -13.88 1.84
CA SER A 99 -0.84 -12.97 2.21
C SER A 99 -0.98 -12.47 3.65
N THR A 100 -0.02 -11.73 4.12
CA THR A 100 0.02 -11.17 5.48
C THR A 100 0.30 -9.67 5.44
N GLU A 101 -0.01 -8.97 6.52
CA GLU A 101 0.20 -7.53 6.62
C GLU A 101 1.66 -7.13 6.32
N SER A 102 2.62 -7.92 6.79
CA SER A 102 4.05 -7.66 6.52
C SER A 102 4.45 -7.82 5.05
N GLN A 103 3.66 -8.54 4.26
CA GLN A 103 3.90 -8.74 2.84
C GLN A 103 3.21 -7.68 1.98
N TRP A 104 2.00 -7.24 2.36
CA TRP A 104 1.28 -6.23 1.56
C TRP A 104 1.58 -4.79 1.96
N CYS A 105 1.98 -4.48 3.20
CA CYS A 105 2.32 -3.11 3.59
C CYS A 105 3.35 -2.50 2.64
N CYS A 106 3.00 -1.32 2.11
CA CYS A 106 3.77 -0.59 1.10
C CYS A 106 3.83 -1.23 -0.31
N ALA A 107 3.24 -2.41 -0.52
CA ALA A 107 3.11 -2.96 -1.86
C ALA A 107 2.12 -2.15 -2.71
N CYS A 108 2.37 -2.09 -4.01
CA CYS A 108 1.49 -1.42 -4.96
C CYS A 108 0.70 -2.45 -5.77
N TYR A 109 -0.57 -2.13 -6.02
CA TYR A 109 -1.48 -2.97 -6.79
C TYR A 109 -2.13 -2.15 -7.90
N GLU A 110 -2.11 -2.68 -9.13
CA GLU A 110 -2.92 -2.13 -10.22
C GLU A 110 -4.31 -2.74 -10.16
N LEU A 111 -5.32 -1.90 -10.00
CA LEU A 111 -6.72 -2.26 -10.03
C LEU A 111 -7.29 -1.89 -11.40
N THR A 112 -7.99 -2.83 -12.06
CA THR A 112 -8.83 -2.55 -13.23
C THR A 112 -10.28 -2.68 -12.78
N PHE A 113 -11.04 -1.59 -12.82
CA PHE A 113 -12.45 -1.60 -12.43
C PHE A 113 -13.28 -2.32 -13.50
N THR A 114 -14.10 -3.27 -13.08
CA THR A 114 -14.93 -4.09 -13.99
C THR A 114 -16.40 -3.68 -14.01
N SER A 115 -16.80 -2.75 -13.13
CA SER A 115 -18.19 -2.29 -13.01
C SER A 115 -18.27 -0.84 -12.55
N GLY A 116 -19.47 -0.28 -12.58
CA GLY A 116 -19.75 1.09 -12.17
C GLY A 116 -19.31 2.14 -13.20
N PRO A 117 -19.37 3.43 -12.84
CA PRO A 117 -19.07 4.55 -13.76
C PRO A 117 -17.62 4.61 -14.24
N VAL A 118 -16.73 3.89 -13.57
CA VAL A 118 -15.28 3.83 -13.87
C VAL A 118 -14.86 2.49 -14.48
N ALA A 119 -15.81 1.68 -14.96
CA ALA A 119 -15.49 0.40 -15.61
C ALA A 119 -14.49 0.59 -16.76
N GLY A 120 -13.47 -0.27 -16.83
CA GLY A 120 -12.37 -0.20 -17.78
C GLY A 120 -11.23 0.75 -17.38
N LYS A 121 -11.41 1.64 -16.41
CA LYS A 121 -10.36 2.51 -15.91
C LYS A 121 -9.46 1.79 -14.89
N LYS A 122 -8.28 2.33 -14.68
CA LYS A 122 -7.27 1.76 -13.79
C LYS A 122 -6.95 2.68 -12.62
N MET A 123 -6.57 2.07 -11.52
CA MET A 123 -6.01 2.77 -10.38
C MET A 123 -4.83 1.98 -9.83
N ILE A 124 -3.73 2.66 -9.56
CA ILE A 124 -2.61 2.08 -8.81
C ILE A 124 -2.72 2.55 -7.37
N VAL A 125 -2.84 1.63 -6.43
CA VAL A 125 -2.92 1.93 -5.01
C VAL A 125 -1.73 1.36 -4.27
N GLN A 126 -1.20 2.13 -3.32
CA GLN A 126 -0.28 1.60 -2.32
C GLN A 126 -1.08 1.08 -1.12
N ALA A 127 -0.79 -0.14 -0.68
CA ALA A 127 -1.35 -0.67 0.55
C ALA A 127 -0.75 0.06 1.75
N SER A 128 -1.58 0.81 2.45
CA SER A 128 -1.18 1.66 3.58
C SER A 128 -1.82 1.24 4.91
N ASN A 129 -2.87 0.46 4.84
CA ASN A 129 -3.68 0.10 6.00
C ASN A 129 -4.29 -1.30 5.84
N THR A 130 -4.94 -1.77 6.90
CA THR A 130 -5.84 -2.93 6.88
C THR A 130 -7.02 -2.66 7.81
N GLY A 131 -8.05 -3.50 7.73
CA GLY A 131 -9.23 -3.43 8.60
C GLY A 131 -9.74 -4.83 8.91
N GLY A 132 -10.24 -5.05 10.13
CA GLY A 132 -10.78 -6.33 10.57
C GLY A 132 -12.09 -6.73 9.90
N ASP A 133 -12.74 -5.80 9.20
CA ASP A 133 -13.97 -5.96 8.43
C ASP A 133 -13.73 -6.26 6.95
N LEU A 134 -12.47 -6.24 6.50
CA LEU A 134 -12.13 -6.52 5.12
C LEU A 134 -12.15 -8.01 4.82
N GLY A 135 -12.95 -8.39 3.81
CA GLY A 135 -12.96 -9.75 3.26
C GLY A 135 -11.73 -10.02 2.37
N ASN A 136 -11.66 -11.21 1.78
CA ASN A 136 -10.57 -11.61 0.90
C ASN A 136 -10.48 -10.74 -0.36
N ASN A 137 -9.26 -10.39 -0.77
CA ASN A 137 -8.95 -9.55 -1.92
C ASN A 137 -9.77 -8.25 -1.94
N HIS A 138 -9.81 -7.59 -0.79
CA HIS A 138 -10.57 -6.36 -0.60
C HIS A 138 -9.62 -5.17 -0.57
N PHE A 139 -9.93 -4.15 -1.37
CA PHE A 139 -9.23 -2.87 -1.44
C PHE A 139 -10.20 -1.76 -1.02
N ASP A 140 -10.04 -1.27 0.18
CA ASP A 140 -10.82 -0.14 0.70
C ASP A 140 -10.03 1.14 0.45
N ILE A 141 -10.46 1.93 -0.54
CA ILE A 141 -9.70 3.07 -1.05
C ILE A 141 -9.82 4.22 -0.06
N ALA A 142 -8.67 4.72 0.38
CA ALA A 142 -8.62 5.90 1.22
C ALA A 142 -9.11 7.11 0.43
N VAL A 143 -10.15 7.80 0.94
CA VAL A 143 -10.67 9.05 0.39
C VAL A 143 -10.69 10.09 1.51
N ARG A 144 -10.24 11.32 1.21
CA ARG A 144 -10.20 12.39 2.19
C ARG A 144 -10.74 13.69 1.61
#